data_597b3fe2f7ce8b0b224ec005b4a5cf5c
#
_entry.id   597b3fe2f7ce8b0b224ec005b4a5cf5c
#
_cell.length_a   1.000
_cell.length_b   1.000
_cell.length_c   1.000
_cell.angle_alpha   90.00
_cell.angle_beta   90.00
_cell.angle_gamma   90.00
#
_symmetry.space_group_name_H-M   'P 1'
#
loop_
_entity.id
_entity.type
_entity.pdbx_description
1 polymer ?
#
loop_
_entity_poly.entity_id
_entity_poly.type
_entity_poly.pdbx_seq_one_letter_code
_entity_poly.pdbx_strand_id
1 'polypeptide(L)'
;MRFPALLTTTLAALLLLSSCAPSSNPDGHPSSTPSPTASTPAFLADTQLATDRLPAGVADSVEVGEDSTRYQGDWDGRQVFLGIKGNSSVCLVSGIPDRLDSWAAGCGAGNEVVTWKADDGGVVKYLPIAGTTTPQGWTRLSDFVFAM
;
A
#
# COMPACT_ATOMS: atom_id res chain seq x y z
N MET A 1 3.52 -7.49 50.89
CA MET A 1 2.56 -8.07 51.81
C MET A 1 1.28 -8.44 51.06
N ARG A 2 0.93 -9.72 51.08
CA ARG A 2 -0.33 -10.37 50.66
C ARG A 2 -0.70 -10.35 49.20
N PHE A 3 -0.35 -11.44 48.49
CA PHE A 3 -1.05 -11.98 47.31
C PHE A 3 -2.37 -12.64 47.75
N PRO A 4 -3.38 -12.70 46.88
CA PRO A 4 -4.04 -13.96 46.59
C PRO A 4 -4.13 -14.18 45.05
N ALA A 5 -3.70 -15.31 44.49
CA ALA A 5 -4.40 -16.60 44.35
C ALA A 5 -5.42 -16.63 43.22
N LEU A 6 -4.97 -17.22 42.10
CA LEU A 6 -5.57 -18.27 41.24
C LEU A 6 -7.10 -18.32 41.10
N LEU A 7 -7.53 -18.19 39.82
CA LEU A 7 -8.68 -18.97 39.33
C LEU A 7 -8.42 -19.38 37.87
N THR A 8 -8.10 -20.63 37.66
CA THR A 8 -8.08 -21.39 36.42
C THR A 8 -9.52 -21.72 36.02
N THR A 9 -9.93 -21.29 34.84
CA THR A 9 -11.17 -21.79 34.21
C THR A 9 -10.82 -22.42 32.87
N THR A 10 -10.80 -23.74 32.85
CA THR A 10 -10.78 -24.60 31.66
C THR A 10 -12.15 -24.57 31.01
N LEU A 11 -12.21 -24.15 29.74
CA LEU A 11 -13.41 -24.30 28.93
C LEU A 11 -13.12 -25.25 27.75
N ALA A 12 -13.91 -26.30 27.72
CA ALA A 12 -13.83 -27.44 26.83
C ALA A 12 -14.18 -27.04 25.37
N ALA A 13 -13.36 -27.52 24.42
CA ALA A 13 -13.58 -27.40 23.00
C ALA A 13 -14.62 -28.44 22.53
N LEU A 14 -15.73 -28.00 21.94
CA LEU A 14 -16.61 -28.84 21.13
C LEU A 14 -16.18 -28.73 19.67
N LEU A 15 -15.61 -29.82 19.15
CA LEU A 15 -15.34 -30.04 17.75
C LEU A 15 -16.65 -30.43 17.03
N LEU A 16 -17.20 -29.53 16.22
CA LEU A 16 -18.23 -29.85 15.24
C LEU A 16 -17.54 -30.15 13.90
N LEU A 17 -17.42 -31.43 13.58
CA LEU A 17 -17.04 -31.92 12.26
C LEU A 17 -18.23 -31.71 11.29
N SER A 18 -18.16 -30.66 10.47
CA SER A 18 -19.04 -30.51 9.30
C SER A 18 -18.45 -31.26 8.13
N SER A 19 -19.05 -32.42 7.88
CA SER A 19 -18.82 -33.28 6.74
C SER A 19 -19.43 -32.61 5.49
N CYS A 20 -18.61 -32.04 4.61
CA CYS A 20 -19.00 -31.67 3.26
C CYS A 20 -18.84 -32.87 2.34
N ALA A 21 -19.95 -33.43 1.88
CA ALA A 21 -20.00 -34.43 0.81
C ALA A 21 -19.58 -33.81 -0.53
N PRO A 22 -18.77 -34.49 -1.37
CA PRO A 22 -18.49 -34.04 -2.72
C PRO A 22 -19.69 -34.31 -3.62
N SER A 23 -20.34 -33.25 -4.11
CA SER A 23 -21.32 -33.33 -5.18
C SER A 23 -20.58 -33.46 -6.52
N SER A 24 -20.55 -34.65 -7.07
CA SER A 24 -20.00 -34.92 -8.40
C SER A 24 -20.99 -34.44 -9.46
N ASN A 25 -20.74 -33.25 -10.05
CA ASN A 25 -21.38 -32.84 -11.30
C ASN A 25 -20.46 -33.24 -12.47
N PRO A 26 -20.87 -34.10 -13.38
CA PRO A 26 -20.04 -34.59 -14.49
C PRO A 26 -20.07 -33.72 -15.76
N ASP A 27 -20.49 -32.47 -15.73
CA ASP A 27 -20.48 -31.55 -16.89
C ASP A 27 -19.96 -30.15 -16.52
N GLY A 28 -18.76 -30.08 -15.94
CA GLY A 28 -18.08 -28.87 -15.67
C GLY A 28 -17.03 -28.58 -16.73
N HIS A 29 -17.36 -27.80 -17.76
CA HIS A 29 -16.38 -27.02 -18.50
C HIS A 29 -15.60 -26.21 -17.47
N PRO A 30 -14.24 -26.27 -17.43
CA PRO A 30 -13.47 -25.34 -16.62
C PRO A 30 -13.65 -23.96 -17.25
N SER A 31 -14.60 -23.19 -16.71
CA SER A 31 -14.67 -21.74 -16.95
C SER A 31 -13.44 -21.14 -16.28
N SER A 32 -12.31 -21.16 -16.99
CA SER A 32 -11.14 -20.38 -16.61
C SER A 32 -11.55 -18.90 -16.75
N THR A 33 -12.12 -18.36 -15.68
CA THR A 33 -12.23 -16.90 -15.51
C THR A 33 -10.82 -16.36 -15.68
N PRO A 34 -10.53 -15.53 -16.72
CA PRO A 34 -9.20 -14.95 -16.87
C PRO A 34 -8.91 -14.18 -15.59
N SER A 35 -7.86 -14.59 -14.88
CA SER A 35 -7.32 -13.81 -13.76
C SER A 35 -7.08 -12.40 -14.31
N PRO A 36 -7.56 -11.32 -13.66
CA PRO A 36 -7.30 -9.98 -14.13
C PRO A 36 -5.79 -9.83 -14.24
N THR A 37 -5.30 -9.64 -15.46
CA THR A 37 -3.89 -9.33 -15.71
C THR A 37 -3.63 -8.03 -14.97
N ALA A 38 -2.77 -8.05 -13.97
CA ALA A 38 -2.39 -6.86 -13.22
C ALA A 38 -1.80 -5.86 -14.23
N SER A 39 -2.55 -4.83 -14.56
CA SER A 39 -2.06 -3.78 -15.45
C SER A 39 -0.99 -3.00 -14.71
N THR A 40 0.16 -2.78 -15.37
CA THR A 40 1.23 -1.95 -14.83
C THR A 40 0.67 -0.56 -14.51
N PRO A 41 0.86 -0.05 -13.28
CA PRO A 41 0.41 1.29 -12.92
C PRO A 41 0.99 2.35 -13.85
N ALA A 42 0.18 3.34 -14.26
CA ALA A 42 0.56 4.33 -15.25
C ALA A 42 1.79 5.17 -14.85
N PHE A 43 2.04 5.39 -13.56
CA PHE A 43 3.23 6.11 -13.09
C PHE A 43 4.55 5.38 -13.35
N LEU A 44 4.52 4.10 -13.71
CA LEU A 44 5.70 3.30 -14.10
C LEU A 44 5.96 3.31 -15.62
N ALA A 45 5.15 4.04 -16.42
CA ALA A 45 5.31 4.06 -17.86
C ALA A 45 6.67 4.63 -18.31
N ASP A 46 7.20 5.58 -17.54
CA ASP A 46 8.48 6.21 -17.84
C ASP A 46 9.65 5.46 -17.19
N THR A 47 10.83 5.57 -17.82
CA THR A 47 12.08 5.04 -17.28
C THR A 47 12.41 5.73 -15.96
N GLN A 48 12.81 4.93 -14.96
CA GLN A 48 13.26 5.45 -13.66
C GLN A 48 14.50 6.34 -13.81
N LEU A 49 14.45 7.52 -13.24
CA LEU A 49 15.57 8.45 -13.14
C LEU A 49 16.33 8.23 -11.81
N ALA A 50 17.52 8.83 -11.69
CA ALA A 50 18.28 8.77 -10.43
C ALA A 50 17.52 9.46 -9.28
N THR A 51 16.76 10.50 -9.57
CA THR A 51 15.91 11.22 -8.61
C THR A 51 14.69 10.43 -8.15
N ASP A 52 14.31 9.39 -8.89
CA ASP A 52 13.17 8.54 -8.56
C ASP A 52 13.49 7.48 -7.50
N ARG A 53 14.76 7.37 -7.14
CA ARG A 53 15.21 6.40 -6.14
C ARG A 53 15.04 6.95 -4.74
N LEU A 54 14.52 6.11 -3.86
CA LEU A 54 14.47 6.39 -2.43
C LEU A 54 15.90 6.50 -1.85
N PRO A 55 16.10 7.27 -0.77
CA PRO A 55 17.36 7.24 -0.05
C PRO A 55 17.75 5.83 0.39
N ALA A 56 19.06 5.57 0.47
CA ALA A 56 19.58 4.25 0.82
C ALA A 56 18.96 3.71 2.12
N GLY A 57 18.51 2.46 2.09
CA GLY A 57 17.89 1.76 3.22
C GLY A 57 16.39 2.08 3.44
N VAL A 58 15.84 3.10 2.77
CA VAL A 58 14.41 3.42 2.90
C VAL A 58 13.56 2.37 2.19
N ALA A 59 13.91 1.99 0.97
CA ALA A 59 13.15 1.01 0.19
C ALA A 59 12.93 -0.30 0.97
N ASP A 60 13.97 -0.82 1.59
CA ASP A 60 13.90 -2.02 2.44
C ASP A 60 13.02 -1.79 3.68
N SER A 61 13.15 -0.65 4.34
CA SER A 61 12.40 -0.34 5.57
C SER A 61 10.89 -0.24 5.33
N VAL A 62 10.47 0.22 4.15
CA VAL A 62 9.06 0.33 3.75
C VAL A 62 8.60 -0.82 2.84
N GLU A 63 9.49 -1.78 2.55
CA GLU A 63 9.23 -2.98 1.74
C GLU A 63 8.72 -2.67 0.31
N VAL A 64 9.30 -1.67 -0.34
CA VAL A 64 8.99 -1.27 -1.73
C VAL A 64 10.15 -1.66 -2.65
N GLY A 65 9.85 -2.11 -3.86
CA GLY A 65 10.88 -2.42 -4.85
C GLY A 65 11.62 -1.16 -5.30
N GLU A 66 12.94 -1.10 -5.15
CA GLU A 66 13.77 0.06 -5.52
C GLU A 66 13.56 0.52 -6.97
N ASP A 67 13.46 -0.44 -7.91
CA ASP A 67 13.29 -0.14 -9.35
C ASP A 67 11.88 0.36 -9.70
N SER A 68 10.94 0.21 -8.76
CA SER A 68 9.55 0.62 -8.96
C SER A 68 9.24 2.02 -8.41
N THR A 69 10.20 2.67 -7.77
CA THR A 69 9.94 3.98 -7.16
C THR A 69 9.96 5.10 -8.19
N ARG A 70 9.11 6.11 -7.98
CA ARG A 70 9.03 7.33 -8.78
C ARG A 70 8.80 8.52 -7.85
N TYR A 71 9.68 9.51 -7.94
CA TYR A 71 9.54 10.77 -7.21
C TYR A 71 8.33 11.55 -7.73
N GLN A 72 7.53 12.08 -6.83
CA GLN A 72 6.30 12.81 -7.15
C GLN A 72 6.36 14.30 -6.80
N GLY A 73 7.31 14.71 -5.98
CA GLY A 73 7.49 16.09 -5.56
C GLY A 73 7.78 16.22 -4.07
N ASP A 74 8.02 17.47 -3.66
CA ASP A 74 8.20 17.83 -2.27
C ASP A 74 6.89 18.42 -1.71
N TRP A 75 6.61 18.11 -0.46
CA TRP A 75 5.51 18.70 0.28
C TRP A 75 5.86 18.81 1.75
N ASP A 76 5.76 20.03 2.28
CA ASP A 76 6.02 20.36 3.69
C ASP A 76 7.38 19.80 4.21
N GLY A 77 8.45 20.00 3.42
CA GLY A 77 9.80 19.53 3.76
C GLY A 77 9.99 18.01 3.66
N ARG A 78 9.01 17.29 3.17
CA ARG A 78 9.04 15.85 2.91
C ARG A 78 9.17 15.58 1.44
N GLN A 79 9.88 14.55 1.07
CA GLN A 79 9.83 13.96 -0.27
C GLN A 79 8.70 12.94 -0.35
N VAL A 80 8.05 12.90 -1.51
CA VAL A 80 6.93 11.98 -1.79
C VAL A 80 7.27 11.13 -2.99
N PHE A 81 7.08 9.82 -2.85
CA PHE A 81 7.31 8.84 -3.90
C PHE A 81 6.09 7.92 -4.05
N LEU A 82 5.93 7.36 -5.24
CA LEU A 82 5.14 6.15 -5.49
C LEU A 82 6.08 4.97 -5.71
N GLY A 83 5.66 3.79 -5.31
CA GLY A 83 6.41 2.55 -5.51
C GLY A 83 5.50 1.33 -5.45
N ILE A 84 6.04 0.15 -5.77
CA ILE A 84 5.30 -1.11 -5.74
C ILE A 84 5.82 -1.99 -4.60
N LYS A 85 4.89 -2.50 -3.79
CA LYS A 85 5.13 -3.54 -2.80
C LYS A 85 4.59 -4.87 -3.33
N GLY A 86 5.45 -5.89 -3.33
CA GLY A 86 5.10 -7.19 -3.90
C GLY A 86 4.79 -7.08 -5.40
N ASN A 87 3.70 -7.69 -5.84
CA ASN A 87 3.38 -7.79 -7.27
C ASN A 87 2.38 -6.75 -7.78
N SER A 88 1.66 -6.03 -6.92
CA SER A 88 0.55 -5.20 -7.36
C SER A 88 0.11 -4.08 -6.43
N SER A 89 0.63 -4.00 -5.20
CA SER A 89 0.22 -2.93 -4.28
C SER A 89 0.99 -1.65 -4.59
N VAL A 90 0.26 -0.56 -4.85
CA VAL A 90 0.86 0.77 -4.96
C VAL A 90 1.02 1.34 -3.57
N CYS A 91 2.22 1.82 -3.29
CA CYS A 91 2.57 2.47 -2.03
C CYS A 91 2.89 3.93 -2.27
N LEU A 92 2.31 4.78 -1.46
CA LEU A 92 2.68 6.17 -1.30
C LEU A 92 3.67 6.23 -0.15
N VAL A 93 4.91 6.63 -0.45
CA VAL A 93 6.03 6.69 0.50
C VAL A 93 6.37 8.15 0.74
N SER A 94 6.52 8.55 1.99
CA SER A 94 6.89 9.93 2.32
C SER A 94 7.81 10.00 3.53
N GLY A 95 8.76 10.92 3.50
CA GLY A 95 9.69 11.16 4.60
C GLY A 95 10.58 12.38 4.39
N ILE A 96 11.28 12.77 5.44
CA ILE A 96 12.25 13.86 5.42
C ILE A 96 13.60 13.29 4.96
N PRO A 97 14.25 13.86 3.92
CA PRO A 97 15.41 13.24 3.27
C PRO A 97 16.54 12.81 4.21
N ASP A 98 16.90 13.63 5.18
CA ASP A 98 18.02 13.40 6.09
C ASP A 98 17.62 12.65 7.39
N ARG A 99 16.38 12.15 7.47
CA ARG A 99 15.83 11.49 8.65
C ARG A 99 15.23 10.14 8.29
N LEU A 100 16.02 9.08 8.37
CA LEU A 100 15.59 7.72 8.01
C LEU A 100 14.39 7.23 8.85
N ASP A 101 14.29 7.67 10.09
CA ASP A 101 13.19 7.33 11.02
C ASP A 101 11.85 8.02 10.68
N SER A 102 11.88 9.00 9.79
CA SER A 102 10.67 9.74 9.37
C SER A 102 9.94 9.12 8.18
N TRP A 103 10.54 8.12 7.53
CA TRP A 103 9.97 7.49 6.34
C TRP A 103 8.88 6.49 6.68
N ALA A 104 7.75 6.62 6.00
CA ALA A 104 6.62 5.73 6.15
C ALA A 104 5.93 5.50 4.79
N ALA A 105 5.19 4.40 4.69
CA ALA A 105 4.42 4.08 3.50
C ALA A 105 2.98 3.72 3.84
N GLY A 106 2.05 4.16 2.99
CA GLY A 106 0.68 3.69 2.94
C GLY A 106 0.44 2.97 1.62
N CYS A 107 -0.06 1.75 1.65
CA CYS A 107 -0.23 0.94 0.45
C CYS A 107 -1.69 0.53 0.24
N GLY A 108 -2.09 0.34 -1.04
CA GLY A 108 -3.37 -0.18 -1.47
C GLY A 108 -3.25 -0.93 -2.78
N ALA A 109 -4.33 -1.53 -3.27
CA ALA A 109 -4.35 -2.13 -4.59
C ALA A 109 -4.06 -1.09 -5.69
N GLY A 110 -3.41 -1.49 -6.79
CA GLY A 110 -2.91 -0.56 -7.80
C GLY A 110 -3.95 0.35 -8.47
N ASN A 111 -5.22 -0.04 -8.41
CA ASN A 111 -6.36 0.71 -8.93
C ASN A 111 -7.17 1.45 -7.85
N GLU A 112 -6.70 1.45 -6.61
CA GLU A 112 -7.36 2.11 -5.49
C GLU A 112 -6.71 3.44 -5.15
N VAL A 113 -7.50 4.31 -4.52
CA VAL A 113 -6.99 5.56 -3.93
C VAL A 113 -6.22 5.22 -2.67
N VAL A 114 -4.95 5.61 -2.62
CA VAL A 114 -4.13 5.48 -1.40
C VAL A 114 -4.06 6.83 -0.72
N THR A 115 -4.30 6.86 0.58
CA THR A 115 -4.19 8.07 1.40
C THR A 115 -3.19 7.82 2.51
N TRP A 116 -2.19 8.68 2.60
CA TRP A 116 -1.25 8.73 3.70
C TRP A 116 -1.48 9.99 4.54
N LYS A 117 -1.41 9.84 5.86
CA LYS A 117 -1.56 10.96 6.81
C LYS A 117 -0.30 11.11 7.61
N ALA A 118 0.23 12.32 7.67
CA ALA A 118 1.32 12.68 8.55
C ALA A 118 0.83 12.93 9.98
N ASP A 119 1.73 12.80 10.96
CA ASP A 119 1.43 13.03 12.38
C ASP A 119 1.02 14.47 12.68
N ASP A 120 1.48 15.43 11.87
CA ASP A 120 1.12 16.85 11.91
C ASP A 120 -0.25 17.17 11.32
N GLY A 121 -0.95 16.17 10.81
CA GLY A 121 -2.28 16.27 10.22
C GLY A 121 -2.31 16.49 8.71
N GLY A 122 -1.16 16.61 8.09
CA GLY A 122 -1.05 16.69 6.63
C GLY A 122 -1.51 15.42 5.94
N VAL A 123 -2.04 15.54 4.73
CA VAL A 123 -2.60 14.43 3.96
C VAL A 123 -2.02 14.40 2.56
N VAL A 124 -1.51 13.25 2.15
CA VAL A 124 -1.08 13.00 0.77
C VAL A 124 -1.94 11.88 0.19
N LYS A 125 -2.36 12.03 -1.07
CA LYS A 125 -3.26 11.11 -1.74
C LYS A 125 -2.74 10.73 -3.12
N TYR A 126 -2.71 9.44 -3.39
CA TYR A 126 -2.53 8.89 -4.73
C TYR A 126 -3.89 8.64 -5.38
N LEU A 127 -4.04 9.06 -6.63
CA LEU A 127 -5.18 8.76 -7.50
C LEU A 127 -4.69 7.96 -8.70
N PRO A 128 -5.29 6.80 -9.01
CA PRO A 128 -4.80 5.90 -10.07
C PRO A 128 -5.04 6.43 -11.50
N ILE A 129 -5.77 7.53 -11.65
CA ILE A 129 -6.11 8.14 -12.93
C ILE A 129 -5.30 9.42 -13.10
N ALA A 130 -4.41 9.43 -14.11
CA ALA A 130 -3.62 10.61 -14.47
C ALA A 130 -4.51 11.80 -14.88
N GLY A 131 -4.01 13.01 -14.63
CA GLY A 131 -4.65 14.23 -15.11
C GLY A 131 -5.96 14.59 -14.41
N THR A 132 -6.28 13.96 -13.28
CA THR A 132 -7.44 14.33 -12.46
C THR A 132 -7.36 15.80 -12.05
N THR A 133 -8.49 16.52 -12.13
CA THR A 133 -8.58 17.91 -11.68
C THR A 133 -8.21 18.02 -10.21
N THR A 134 -7.33 18.98 -9.88
CA THR A 134 -6.91 19.24 -8.51
C THR A 134 -8.12 19.63 -7.66
N PRO A 135 -8.46 18.90 -6.59
CA PRO A 135 -9.55 19.28 -5.71
C PRO A 135 -9.26 20.62 -5.01
N GLN A 136 -10.32 21.34 -4.65
CA GLN A 136 -10.17 22.60 -3.92
C GLN A 136 -9.45 22.39 -2.59
N GLY A 137 -8.44 23.22 -2.30
CA GLY A 137 -7.62 23.13 -1.07
C GLY A 137 -6.47 22.12 -1.16
N TRP A 138 -6.29 21.43 -2.29
CA TRP A 138 -5.19 20.51 -2.51
C TRP A 138 -4.10 21.11 -3.40
N THR A 139 -2.86 20.75 -3.16
CA THR A 139 -1.71 21.04 -4.02
C THR A 139 -1.42 19.80 -4.87
N ARG A 140 -1.27 19.98 -6.17
CA ARG A 140 -0.87 18.92 -7.10
C ARG A 140 0.65 18.77 -7.05
N LEU A 141 1.15 17.58 -6.74
CA LEU A 141 2.57 17.25 -6.78
C LEU A 141 2.96 16.64 -8.12
N SER A 142 2.09 15.78 -8.65
CA SER A 142 2.26 15.15 -9.95
C SER A 142 0.91 14.86 -10.62
N ASP A 143 0.91 14.12 -11.72
CA ASP A 143 -0.32 13.68 -12.37
C ASP A 143 -1.15 12.72 -11.52
N PHE A 144 -0.55 12.11 -10.52
CA PHE A 144 -1.15 11.07 -9.69
C PHE A 144 -1.24 11.43 -8.21
N VAL A 145 -0.52 12.46 -7.75
CA VAL A 145 -0.37 12.73 -6.31
C VAL A 145 -0.75 14.16 -5.96
N PHE A 146 -1.51 14.27 -4.88
CA PHE A 146 -2.02 15.53 -4.33
C PHE A 146 -1.75 15.58 -2.83
N ALA A 147 -1.51 16.80 -2.27
CA ALA A 147 -1.26 17.03 -0.85
C ALA A 147 -2.10 18.19 -0.29
N MET A 148 -2.43 18.13 0.98
CA MET A 148 -3.21 19.14 1.70
C MET A 148 -2.74 19.27 3.15
#